data_3714f5be7c999d026e57e85b94dec364
#
_entry.id   3714f5be7c999d026e57e85b94dec364
#
_cell.length_a   1.000
_cell.length_b   1.000
_cell.length_c   1.000
_cell.angle_alpha   90.00
_cell.angle_beta   90.00
_cell.angle_gamma   90.00
#
_symmetry.space_group_name_H-M   'P 1'
#
loop_
_entity.id
_entity.type
_entity.pdbx_description
1 polymer ?
#
loop_
_entity_poly.entity_id
_entity_poly.type
_entity_poly.pdbx_seq_one_letter_code
_entity_poly.pdbx_strand_id
1 'polypeptide(L)'
;MRLNRIVLSGANEYTDAEALISLCGKLSFVEIGIQVSGDKAFFGSARYWWIHTLVHYSSPKIPLALHLNKNWVEDFCAGKLPPELETFLKFRHHNGKPVFERIQLNFKIGREKTPDMDTLLAMMRRYQPGHKFILSYNDSNKEFIRQIYKSGFAIDALLHDSSFGEGISPAQRAAPVFADVYQGYAGGLSPDNVTDELDKINAVVPRGKCFFIDAEGKLKGED
;
A
#
# COMPACT_ATOMS: atom_id res chain seq x y z
N MET A 1 -9.63 19.92 6.48
CA MET A 1 -8.64 18.90 6.11
C MET A 1 -9.38 17.63 5.71
N ARG A 2 -8.98 16.98 4.63
CA ARG A 2 -9.69 15.81 4.06
C ARG A 2 -8.82 14.56 4.08
N LEU A 3 -7.69 14.62 4.78
CA LEU A 3 -6.91 13.45 5.13
C LEU A 3 -7.75 12.55 6.04
N ASN A 4 -7.98 11.31 5.61
CA ASN A 4 -8.75 10.35 6.41
C ASN A 4 -7.95 9.10 6.77
N ARG A 5 -6.73 8.93 6.22
CA ARG A 5 -5.84 7.83 6.57
C ARG A 5 -4.37 8.22 6.41
N ILE A 6 -3.56 7.77 7.36
CA ILE A 6 -2.10 7.81 7.30
C ILE A 6 -1.62 6.37 7.28
N VAL A 7 -0.86 5.99 6.25
CA VAL A 7 -0.21 4.70 6.15
C VAL A 7 1.23 4.85 6.62
N LEU A 8 1.64 4.02 7.58
CA LEU A 8 3.00 3.93 8.07
C LEU A 8 3.61 2.65 7.52
N SER A 9 4.46 2.75 6.50
CA SER A 9 5.01 1.60 5.76
C SER A 9 6.50 1.32 6.00
N GLY A 10 7.10 2.03 6.95
CA GLY A 10 8.51 1.86 7.33
C GLY A 10 8.81 0.76 8.34
N ALA A 11 7.80 0.21 9.01
CA ALA A 11 7.99 -0.82 10.03
C ALA A 11 8.49 -2.14 9.43
N ASN A 12 9.31 -2.84 10.20
CA ASN A 12 9.98 -4.07 9.76
C ASN A 12 10.28 -4.99 10.94
N GLU A 13 11.01 -6.10 10.71
CA GLU A 13 11.38 -7.12 11.69
C GLU A 13 12.18 -6.61 12.90
N TYR A 14 12.71 -5.40 12.84
CA TYR A 14 13.39 -4.73 13.96
C TYR A 14 12.44 -3.84 14.77
N THR A 15 11.20 -3.65 14.31
CA THR A 15 10.18 -2.87 15.01
C THR A 15 9.41 -3.78 15.95
N ASP A 16 9.25 -3.38 17.22
CA ASP A 16 8.42 -4.09 18.17
C ASP A 16 6.96 -4.11 17.70
N ALA A 17 6.47 -5.31 17.38
CA ALA A 17 5.14 -5.51 16.81
C ALA A 17 4.02 -5.15 17.80
N GLU A 18 4.17 -5.49 19.09
CA GLU A 18 3.17 -5.19 20.12
C GLU A 18 3.08 -3.69 20.39
N ALA A 19 4.23 -3.03 20.53
CA ALA A 19 4.29 -1.58 20.73
C ALA A 19 3.69 -0.83 19.53
N LEU A 20 4.00 -1.26 18.30
CA LEU A 20 3.45 -0.68 17.07
C LEU A 20 1.92 -0.81 17.02
N ILE A 21 1.39 -2.00 17.28
CA ILE A 21 -0.05 -2.25 17.31
C ILE A 21 -0.73 -1.44 18.42
N SER A 22 -0.13 -1.39 19.62
CA SER A 22 -0.66 -0.61 20.73
C SER A 22 -0.73 0.89 20.40
N LEU A 23 0.31 1.44 19.76
CA LEU A 23 0.35 2.83 19.31
C LEU A 23 -0.74 3.11 18.26
N CYS A 24 -0.80 2.32 17.21
CA CYS A 24 -1.75 2.50 16.11
C CYS A 24 -3.19 2.26 16.57
N GLY A 25 -3.42 1.38 17.53
CA GLY A 25 -4.74 1.11 18.11
C GLY A 25 -5.39 2.32 18.81
N LYS A 26 -4.60 3.33 19.17
CA LYS A 26 -5.08 4.61 19.72
C LYS A 26 -5.51 5.61 18.66
N LEU A 27 -5.18 5.35 17.39
CA LEU A 27 -5.32 6.28 16.27
C LEU A 27 -6.10 5.61 15.13
N SER A 28 -7.41 5.75 15.13
CA SER A 28 -8.31 5.04 14.19
C SER A 28 -8.10 5.38 12.70
N PHE A 29 -7.35 6.42 12.40
CA PHE A 29 -7.02 6.85 11.04
C PHE A 29 -5.63 6.37 10.57
N VAL A 30 -4.88 5.64 11.41
CA VAL A 30 -3.57 5.07 11.06
C VAL A 30 -3.73 3.65 10.55
N GLU A 31 -3.02 3.33 9.46
CA GLU A 31 -2.87 2.00 8.89
C GLU A 31 -1.39 1.60 8.87
N ILE A 32 -1.10 0.34 9.13
CA ILE A 32 0.26 -0.18 9.04
C ILE A 32 0.42 -0.85 7.67
N GLY A 33 1.31 -0.30 6.84
CA GLY A 33 1.72 -0.88 5.57
C GLY A 33 2.93 -1.80 5.76
N ILE A 34 2.83 -3.04 5.33
CA ILE A 34 3.87 -4.05 5.50
C ILE A 34 4.46 -4.38 4.14
N GLN A 35 5.71 -4.00 3.94
CA GLN A 35 6.43 -4.31 2.71
C GLN A 35 6.86 -5.77 2.67
N VAL A 36 6.43 -6.48 1.62
CA VAL A 36 6.73 -7.89 1.41
C VAL A 36 7.31 -8.15 0.01
N SER A 37 8.27 -9.06 -0.04
CA SER A 37 8.89 -9.57 -1.26
C SER A 37 9.54 -10.91 -0.97
N GLY A 38 9.82 -11.72 -1.99
CA GLY A 38 10.34 -13.07 -1.81
C GLY A 38 11.74 -13.14 -1.21
N ASP A 39 12.53 -12.08 -1.34
CA ASP A 39 13.85 -11.98 -0.72
C ASP A 39 13.79 -11.58 0.77
N LYS A 40 12.64 -11.11 1.27
CA LYS A 40 12.47 -10.66 2.65
C LYS A 40 11.52 -11.52 3.48
N ALA A 41 10.37 -11.88 2.91
CA ALA A 41 9.26 -12.48 3.63
C ALA A 41 9.06 -13.98 3.31
N PHE A 42 10.12 -14.68 2.89
CA PHE A 42 10.10 -16.12 2.66
C PHE A 42 9.92 -16.90 3.96
N PHE A 43 9.43 -18.14 3.87
CA PHE A 43 9.18 -19.01 5.00
C PHE A 43 10.44 -19.17 5.88
N GLY A 44 10.28 -18.90 7.17
CA GLY A 44 11.37 -18.98 8.16
C GLY A 44 12.22 -17.72 8.29
N SER A 45 12.04 -16.70 7.45
CA SER A 45 12.75 -15.42 7.59
C SER A 45 12.28 -14.64 8.83
N ALA A 46 13.12 -13.72 9.31
CA ALA A 46 12.75 -12.82 10.42
C ALA A 46 11.50 -11.99 10.09
N ARG A 47 11.41 -11.49 8.85
CA ARG A 47 10.23 -10.75 8.35
C ARG A 47 8.97 -11.61 8.36
N TYR A 48 9.05 -12.87 7.93
CA TYR A 48 7.93 -13.81 7.94
C TYR A 48 7.36 -13.98 9.36
N TRP A 49 8.21 -14.26 10.33
CA TRP A 49 7.79 -14.44 11.72
C TRP A 49 7.33 -13.14 12.39
N TRP A 50 7.95 -12.01 12.05
CA TRP A 50 7.49 -10.72 12.52
C TRP A 50 6.07 -10.40 12.03
N ILE A 51 5.73 -10.73 10.78
CA ILE A 51 4.37 -10.59 10.26
C ILE A 51 3.38 -11.46 11.06
N HIS A 52 3.74 -12.69 11.37
CA HIS A 52 2.90 -13.56 12.22
C HIS A 52 2.68 -12.96 13.61
N THR A 53 3.71 -12.41 14.22
CA THR A 53 3.64 -11.71 15.51
C THR A 53 2.71 -10.49 15.41
N LEU A 54 2.86 -9.69 14.37
CA LEU A 54 2.00 -8.52 14.12
C LEU A 54 0.53 -8.93 13.96
N VAL A 55 0.25 -9.99 13.22
CA VAL A 55 -1.09 -10.56 13.06
C VAL A 55 -1.65 -11.04 14.40
N HIS A 56 -0.83 -11.67 15.24
CA HIS A 56 -1.23 -12.15 16.56
C HIS A 56 -1.72 -11.01 17.46
N TYR A 57 -1.03 -9.87 17.49
CA TYR A 57 -1.42 -8.70 18.26
C TYR A 57 -2.49 -7.83 17.58
N SER A 58 -2.76 -8.04 16.30
CA SER A 58 -3.70 -7.20 15.55
C SER A 58 -5.16 -7.41 15.98
N SER A 59 -5.97 -6.42 15.73
CA SER A 59 -7.41 -6.48 15.94
C SER A 59 -8.15 -5.87 14.75
N PRO A 60 -9.46 -6.15 14.57
CA PRO A 60 -10.25 -5.57 13.48
C PRO A 60 -10.34 -4.03 13.47
N LYS A 61 -9.83 -3.38 14.52
CA LYS A 61 -9.81 -1.91 14.63
C LYS A 61 -8.54 -1.29 14.06
N ILE A 62 -7.50 -2.10 13.81
CA ILE A 62 -6.20 -1.64 13.32
C ILE A 62 -6.04 -2.10 11.87
N PRO A 63 -6.19 -1.19 10.88
CA PRO A 63 -6.05 -1.55 9.49
C PRO A 63 -4.61 -1.96 9.17
N LEU A 64 -4.45 -3.11 8.52
CA LEU A 64 -3.18 -3.57 7.98
C LEU A 64 -3.27 -3.68 6.45
N ALA A 65 -2.18 -3.33 5.77
CA ALA A 65 -2.03 -3.49 4.33
C ALA A 65 -0.77 -4.26 3.97
N LEU A 66 -0.83 -5.11 2.94
CA LEU A 66 0.36 -5.71 2.33
C LEU A 66 0.81 -4.86 1.15
N HIS A 67 2.08 -4.47 1.13
CA HIS A 67 2.71 -3.77 0.02
C HIS A 67 3.59 -4.75 -0.74
N LEU A 68 3.09 -5.25 -1.88
CA LEU A 68 3.82 -6.22 -2.72
C LEU A 68 4.90 -5.51 -3.53
N ASN A 69 6.12 -5.99 -3.40
CA ASN A 69 7.30 -5.44 -4.06
C ASN A 69 8.07 -6.53 -4.82
N LYS A 70 8.90 -6.12 -5.77
CA LYS A 70 9.83 -6.98 -6.52
C LYS A 70 9.13 -8.21 -7.11
N ASN A 71 9.75 -9.39 -6.95
CA ASN A 71 9.25 -10.65 -7.49
C ASN A 71 7.82 -11.02 -7.03
N TRP A 72 7.37 -10.64 -5.84
CA TRP A 72 6.00 -10.96 -5.41
C TRP A 72 4.94 -10.11 -6.13
N VAL A 73 5.22 -8.86 -6.48
CA VAL A 73 4.29 -8.09 -7.32
C VAL A 73 4.31 -8.60 -8.76
N GLU A 74 5.49 -9.00 -9.29
CA GLU A 74 5.63 -9.61 -10.61
C GLU A 74 4.86 -10.93 -10.69
N ASP A 75 5.05 -11.83 -9.70
CA ASP A 75 4.34 -13.10 -9.61
C ASP A 75 2.83 -12.91 -9.55
N PHE A 76 2.36 -11.99 -8.71
CA PHE A 76 0.93 -11.68 -8.62
C PHE A 76 0.38 -11.17 -9.95
N CYS A 77 1.09 -10.26 -10.62
CA CYS A 77 0.73 -9.75 -11.94
C CYS A 77 0.75 -10.83 -13.03
N ALA A 78 1.56 -11.87 -12.86
CA ALA A 78 1.65 -13.03 -13.77
C ALA A 78 0.67 -14.18 -13.39
N GLY A 79 -0.27 -13.96 -12.47
CA GLY A 79 -1.24 -14.96 -12.05
C GLY A 79 -0.68 -16.02 -11.09
N LYS A 80 0.51 -15.81 -10.56
CA LYS A 80 1.16 -16.70 -9.60
C LYS A 80 0.98 -16.17 -8.18
N LEU A 81 0.88 -17.09 -7.23
CA LEU A 81 0.76 -16.74 -5.82
C LEU A 81 1.81 -17.53 -5.03
N PRO A 82 2.88 -16.87 -4.53
CA PRO A 82 3.82 -17.50 -3.62
C PRO A 82 3.11 -18.07 -2.38
N PRO A 83 3.50 -19.26 -1.87
CA PRO A 83 2.82 -19.90 -0.75
C PRO A 83 2.74 -19.04 0.52
N GLU A 84 3.77 -18.26 0.78
CA GLU A 84 3.82 -17.34 1.92
C GLU A 84 2.82 -16.21 1.74
N LEU A 85 2.73 -15.62 0.55
CA LEU A 85 1.75 -14.60 0.24
C LEU A 85 0.32 -15.16 0.34
N GLU A 86 0.08 -16.37 -0.16
CA GLU A 86 -1.19 -17.05 0.00
C GLU A 86 -1.57 -17.23 1.47
N THR A 87 -0.59 -17.58 2.31
CA THR A 87 -0.77 -17.69 3.77
C THR A 87 -1.20 -16.35 4.37
N PHE A 88 -0.51 -15.27 4.04
CA PHE A 88 -0.85 -13.94 4.55
C PHE A 88 -2.24 -13.49 4.11
N LEU A 89 -2.63 -13.73 2.88
CA LEU A 89 -3.96 -13.39 2.36
C LEU A 89 -5.10 -14.21 3.00
N LYS A 90 -4.79 -15.36 3.61
CA LYS A 90 -5.76 -16.19 4.32
C LYS A 90 -5.96 -15.80 5.78
N PHE A 91 -5.12 -14.94 6.37
CA PHE A 91 -5.32 -14.51 7.75
C PHE A 91 -6.66 -13.79 7.93
N ARG A 92 -7.38 -14.19 8.98
CA ARG A 92 -8.68 -13.63 9.33
C ARG A 92 -8.71 -13.28 10.82
N HIS A 93 -9.33 -12.19 11.14
CA HIS A 93 -9.74 -11.88 12.51
C HIS A 93 -10.88 -12.83 12.95
N HIS A 94 -11.13 -12.87 14.26
CA HIS A 94 -12.21 -13.70 14.85
C HIS A 94 -13.60 -13.42 14.28
N ASN A 95 -13.83 -12.24 13.71
CA ASN A 95 -15.09 -11.86 13.04
C ASN A 95 -15.13 -12.22 11.54
N GLY A 96 -14.16 -12.98 11.04
CA GLY A 96 -14.04 -13.40 9.66
C GLY A 96 -13.48 -12.38 8.67
N LYS A 97 -13.26 -11.12 9.09
CA LYS A 97 -12.66 -10.11 8.23
C LYS A 97 -11.19 -10.42 7.94
N PRO A 98 -10.68 -10.12 6.74
CA PRO A 98 -9.25 -10.23 6.45
C PRO A 98 -8.43 -9.38 7.43
N VAL A 99 -7.28 -9.90 7.85
CA VAL A 99 -6.32 -9.12 8.63
C VAL A 99 -5.70 -8.03 7.76
N PHE A 100 -5.33 -8.36 6.54
CA PHE A 100 -4.83 -7.40 5.55
C PHE A 100 -5.99 -6.94 4.66
N GLU A 101 -6.63 -5.84 5.03
CA GLU A 101 -7.77 -5.32 4.27
C GLU A 101 -7.38 -4.77 2.90
N ARG A 102 -6.14 -4.28 2.76
CA ARG A 102 -5.65 -3.67 1.53
C ARG A 102 -4.38 -4.37 1.02
N ILE A 103 -4.26 -4.45 -0.30
CA ILE A 103 -3.09 -4.96 -1.01
C ILE A 103 -2.62 -3.87 -1.95
N GLN A 104 -1.40 -3.40 -1.75
CA GLN A 104 -0.76 -2.42 -2.61
C GLN A 104 0.17 -3.12 -3.60
N LEU A 105 -0.01 -2.82 -4.87
CA LEU A 105 0.78 -3.38 -5.96
C LEU A 105 1.80 -2.33 -6.44
N ASN A 106 3.07 -2.51 -6.09
CA ASN A 106 4.16 -1.57 -6.40
C ASN A 106 4.94 -2.02 -7.64
N PHE A 107 4.26 -2.17 -8.78
CA PHE A 107 4.91 -2.55 -10.03
C PHE A 107 5.39 -1.34 -10.85
N LYS A 108 6.49 -1.53 -11.59
CA LYS A 108 7.11 -0.53 -12.49
C LYS A 108 7.21 -1.11 -13.90
N ILE A 109 6.56 -0.48 -14.85
CA ILE A 109 6.66 -0.87 -16.26
C ILE A 109 7.95 -0.29 -16.85
N GLY A 110 8.69 -1.10 -17.63
CA GLY A 110 9.96 -0.69 -18.24
C GLY A 110 11.23 -1.13 -17.50
N ARG A 111 11.16 -1.37 -16.18
CA ARG A 111 12.19 -2.13 -15.43
C ARG A 111 11.80 -3.60 -15.28
N GLU A 112 10.52 -3.86 -15.24
CA GLU A 112 9.88 -5.15 -15.11
C GLU A 112 9.10 -5.43 -16.40
N LYS A 113 8.75 -6.67 -16.62
CA LYS A 113 7.90 -7.06 -17.75
C LYS A 113 6.51 -6.43 -17.57
N THR A 114 5.99 -5.80 -18.63
CA THR A 114 4.61 -5.29 -18.61
C THR A 114 3.64 -6.43 -18.25
N PRO A 115 2.81 -6.26 -17.21
CA PRO A 115 1.84 -7.27 -16.85
C PRO A 115 0.86 -7.55 -17.99
N ASP A 116 0.44 -8.81 -18.15
CA ASP A 116 -0.73 -9.11 -18.93
C ASP A 116 -1.99 -8.60 -18.18
N MET A 117 -2.74 -7.73 -18.84
CA MET A 117 -3.85 -7.03 -18.20
C MET A 117 -4.96 -8.00 -17.77
N ASP A 118 -5.32 -8.98 -18.59
CA ASP A 118 -6.40 -9.91 -18.29
C ASP A 118 -6.02 -10.81 -17.12
N THR A 119 -4.78 -11.27 -17.07
CA THR A 119 -4.24 -12.06 -15.95
C THR A 119 -4.26 -11.26 -14.65
N LEU A 120 -3.77 -10.01 -14.67
CA LEU A 120 -3.79 -9.15 -13.49
C LEU A 120 -5.22 -8.88 -13.00
N LEU A 121 -6.13 -8.54 -13.91
CA LEU A 121 -7.53 -8.29 -13.56
C LEU A 121 -8.22 -9.55 -13.00
N ALA A 122 -7.92 -10.73 -13.56
CA ALA A 122 -8.44 -12.00 -13.02
C ALA A 122 -7.96 -12.25 -11.59
N MET A 123 -6.67 -12.00 -11.30
CA MET A 123 -6.12 -12.09 -9.94
C MET A 123 -6.77 -11.09 -9.00
N MET A 124 -6.90 -9.83 -9.38
CA MET A 124 -7.54 -8.82 -8.54
C MET A 124 -9.00 -9.19 -8.26
N ARG A 125 -9.79 -9.58 -9.28
CA ARG A 125 -11.20 -10.03 -9.09
C ARG A 125 -11.33 -11.22 -8.14
N ARG A 126 -10.38 -12.16 -8.18
CA ARG A 126 -10.36 -13.33 -7.28
C ARG A 126 -10.27 -12.92 -5.81
N TYR A 127 -9.53 -11.87 -5.50
CA TYR A 127 -9.25 -11.43 -4.12
C TYR A 127 -10.09 -10.22 -3.67
N GLN A 128 -10.67 -9.43 -4.58
CA GLN A 128 -11.51 -8.26 -4.26
C GLN A 128 -12.66 -8.52 -3.28
N PRO A 129 -13.32 -9.68 -3.25
CA PRO A 129 -14.37 -9.93 -2.23
C PRO A 129 -13.88 -9.83 -0.79
N GLY A 130 -12.56 -9.98 -0.55
CA GLY A 130 -11.96 -9.87 0.79
C GLY A 130 -10.96 -8.74 0.93
N HIS A 131 -10.45 -8.18 -0.16
CA HIS A 131 -9.36 -7.20 -0.13
C HIS A 131 -9.62 -6.05 -1.10
N LYS A 132 -9.13 -4.86 -0.75
CA LYS A 132 -9.11 -3.69 -1.62
C LYS A 132 -7.73 -3.53 -2.22
N PHE A 133 -7.67 -3.16 -3.51
CA PHE A 133 -6.40 -2.97 -4.19
C PHE A 133 -6.01 -1.51 -4.29
N ILE A 134 -4.74 -1.23 -3.95
CA ILE A 134 -4.09 0.05 -4.20
C ILE A 134 -3.10 -0.18 -5.34
N LEU A 135 -3.23 0.59 -6.42
CA LEU A 135 -2.27 0.54 -7.52
C LEU A 135 -1.31 1.72 -7.39
N SER A 136 0.00 1.46 -7.37
CA SER A 136 0.97 2.55 -7.48
C SER A 136 0.80 3.24 -8.83
N TYR A 137 0.82 4.57 -8.84
CA TYR A 137 0.65 5.40 -10.03
C TYR A 137 1.84 6.34 -10.20
N ASN A 138 2.56 6.16 -11.28
CA ASN A 138 3.76 6.91 -11.60
C ASN A 138 3.94 7.00 -13.14
N ASP A 139 4.96 7.71 -13.59
CA ASP A 139 5.19 7.92 -15.02
C ASP A 139 5.43 6.63 -15.82
N SER A 140 5.96 5.57 -15.18
CA SER A 140 6.23 4.32 -15.87
C SER A 140 4.98 3.49 -16.17
N ASN A 141 3.94 3.59 -15.32
CA ASN A 141 2.75 2.73 -15.41
C ASN A 141 1.43 3.47 -15.68
N LYS A 142 1.44 4.79 -15.80
CA LYS A 142 0.25 5.63 -15.95
C LYS A 142 -0.67 5.21 -17.09
N GLU A 143 -0.13 4.84 -18.24
CA GLU A 143 -0.94 4.44 -19.40
C GLU A 143 -1.58 3.06 -19.18
N PHE A 144 -0.88 2.13 -18.55
CA PHE A 144 -1.42 0.84 -18.19
C PHE A 144 -2.56 0.97 -17.16
N ILE A 145 -2.40 1.81 -16.15
CA ILE A 145 -3.46 2.10 -15.18
C ILE A 145 -4.68 2.75 -15.83
N ARG A 146 -4.46 3.65 -16.81
CA ARG A 146 -5.57 4.22 -17.59
C ARG A 146 -6.32 3.19 -18.42
N GLN A 147 -5.63 2.19 -18.97
CA GLN A 147 -6.27 1.07 -19.68
C GLN A 147 -7.10 0.22 -18.71
N ILE A 148 -6.58 -0.09 -17.51
CA ILE A 148 -7.34 -0.77 -16.47
C ILE A 148 -8.63 0.01 -16.14
N TYR A 149 -8.54 1.32 -15.92
CA TYR A 149 -9.71 2.15 -15.64
C TYR A 149 -10.73 2.15 -16.79
N LYS A 150 -10.25 2.28 -18.03
CA LYS A 150 -11.11 2.25 -19.25
C LYS A 150 -11.77 0.90 -19.47
N SER A 151 -11.22 -0.20 -18.97
CA SER A 151 -11.85 -1.53 -19.05
C SER A 151 -13.08 -1.67 -18.15
N GLY A 152 -13.41 -0.65 -17.35
CA GLY A 152 -14.50 -0.68 -16.38
C GLY A 152 -14.18 -1.45 -15.09
N PHE A 153 -12.91 -1.84 -14.87
CA PHE A 153 -12.50 -2.44 -13.61
C PHE A 153 -12.55 -1.40 -12.48
N ALA A 154 -13.22 -1.77 -11.38
CA ALA A 154 -13.31 -0.91 -10.20
C ALA A 154 -11.97 -0.86 -9.45
N ILE A 155 -11.22 0.21 -9.64
CA ILE A 155 -9.98 0.49 -8.90
C ILE A 155 -10.35 1.06 -7.53
N ASP A 156 -9.94 0.40 -6.44
CA ASP A 156 -10.25 0.86 -5.08
C ASP A 156 -9.46 2.12 -4.71
N ALA A 157 -8.15 2.14 -5.01
CA ALA A 157 -7.31 3.30 -4.75
C ALA A 157 -6.10 3.39 -5.69
N LEU A 158 -5.61 4.62 -5.90
CA LEU A 158 -4.32 4.90 -6.52
C LEU A 158 -3.38 5.54 -5.51
N LEU A 159 -2.10 5.17 -5.53
CA LEU A 159 -1.04 5.82 -4.77
C LEU A 159 -0.12 6.57 -5.73
N HIS A 160 -0.15 7.90 -5.69
CA HIS A 160 0.80 8.75 -6.41
C HIS A 160 2.18 8.66 -5.74
N ASP A 161 3.13 7.99 -6.38
CA ASP A 161 4.53 7.90 -5.96
C ASP A 161 5.44 8.35 -7.08
N SER A 162 5.67 9.66 -7.15
CA SER A 162 6.56 10.28 -8.15
C SER A 162 8.05 10.02 -7.87
N SER A 163 8.39 9.60 -6.66
CA SER A 163 9.78 9.31 -6.26
C SER A 163 10.20 7.87 -6.57
N PHE A 164 9.29 7.03 -7.03
CA PHE A 164 9.56 5.60 -7.25
C PHE A 164 10.15 4.86 -6.03
N GLY A 165 9.77 5.28 -4.83
CA GLY A 165 10.28 4.73 -3.57
C GLY A 165 11.61 5.36 -3.12
N GLU A 166 12.12 6.41 -3.78
CA GLU A 166 13.37 7.10 -3.39
C GLU A 166 13.19 8.10 -2.24
N GLY A 167 11.96 8.27 -1.75
CA GLY A 167 11.68 9.16 -0.62
C GLY A 167 11.88 10.65 -0.92
N ILE A 168 11.78 11.06 -2.17
CA ILE A 168 11.92 12.45 -2.60
C ILE A 168 10.54 13.10 -2.68
N SER A 169 10.40 14.24 -2.01
CA SER A 169 9.17 15.04 -2.10
C SER A 169 9.11 15.77 -3.45
N PRO A 170 8.04 15.65 -4.23
CA PRO A 170 7.91 16.37 -5.47
C PRO A 170 7.69 17.88 -5.21
N ALA A 171 8.15 18.73 -6.12
CA ALA A 171 7.92 20.18 -6.04
C ALA A 171 6.42 20.52 -6.01
N GLN A 172 5.60 19.76 -6.75
CA GLN A 172 4.15 19.88 -6.78
C GLN A 172 3.50 18.50 -6.71
N ARG A 173 2.40 18.39 -5.97
CA ARG A 173 1.58 17.17 -5.93
C ARG A 173 0.67 17.09 -7.15
N ALA A 174 0.50 15.89 -7.68
CA ALA A 174 -0.38 15.65 -8.82
C ALA A 174 -1.85 15.76 -8.41
N ALA A 175 -2.68 16.32 -9.29
CA ALA A 175 -4.13 16.24 -9.13
C ALA A 175 -4.63 14.79 -9.27
N PRO A 176 -5.77 14.42 -8.67
CA PRO A 176 -6.41 13.14 -8.88
C PRO A 176 -6.61 12.80 -10.35
N VAL A 177 -6.18 11.60 -10.75
CA VAL A 177 -6.28 11.15 -12.16
C VAL A 177 -7.70 10.78 -12.54
N PHE A 178 -8.41 10.14 -11.62
CA PHE A 178 -9.80 9.71 -11.76
C PHE A 178 -10.62 10.27 -10.60
N ALA A 179 -11.74 10.90 -10.90
CA ALA A 179 -12.54 11.63 -9.90
C ALA A 179 -13.27 10.71 -8.90
N ASP A 180 -13.50 9.46 -9.28
CA ASP A 180 -14.23 8.45 -8.52
C ASP A 180 -13.32 7.45 -7.79
N VAL A 181 -12.00 7.48 -8.04
CA VAL A 181 -11.01 6.60 -7.40
C VAL A 181 -10.39 7.30 -6.18
N TYR A 182 -10.27 6.57 -5.07
CA TYR A 182 -9.63 7.06 -3.86
C TYR A 182 -8.13 7.31 -4.09
N GLN A 183 -7.64 8.48 -3.69
CA GLN A 183 -6.27 8.92 -4.00
C GLN A 183 -5.38 8.87 -2.76
N GLY A 184 -4.18 8.33 -2.92
CA GLY A 184 -3.10 8.36 -1.95
C GLY A 184 -1.88 9.11 -2.48
N TYR A 185 -1.06 9.62 -1.58
CA TYR A 185 0.14 10.37 -1.91
C TYR A 185 1.33 9.85 -1.08
N ALA A 186 2.40 9.47 -1.77
CA ALA A 186 3.67 9.06 -1.18
C ALA A 186 4.82 9.96 -1.65
N GLY A 187 6.03 9.60 -1.22
CA GLY A 187 7.27 10.28 -1.61
C GLY A 187 7.64 11.44 -0.68
N GLY A 188 8.74 11.27 0.04
CA GLY A 188 9.41 12.28 0.84
C GLY A 188 8.69 12.78 2.08
N LEU A 189 7.59 12.16 2.48
CA LEU A 189 6.86 12.54 3.69
C LEU A 189 7.66 12.24 4.95
N SER A 190 7.74 13.22 5.85
CA SER A 190 8.42 13.14 7.14
C SER A 190 7.67 13.92 8.22
N PRO A 191 7.94 13.70 9.51
CA PRO A 191 7.38 14.53 10.57
C PRO A 191 7.62 16.03 10.37
N ASP A 192 8.77 16.41 9.81
CA ASP A 192 9.18 17.80 9.67
C ASP A 192 8.47 18.54 8.53
N ASN A 193 8.02 17.81 7.49
CA ASN A 193 7.43 18.44 6.30
C ASN A 193 5.97 18.08 6.04
N VAL A 194 5.39 17.18 6.83
CA VAL A 194 4.04 16.63 6.55
C VAL A 194 2.98 17.72 6.44
N THR A 195 3.07 18.78 7.24
CA THR A 195 2.09 19.90 7.20
C THR A 195 2.10 20.58 5.84
N ASP A 196 3.30 20.99 5.36
CA ASP A 196 3.47 21.64 4.07
C ASP A 196 3.03 20.73 2.91
N GLU A 197 3.35 19.44 3.01
CA GLU A 197 2.93 18.46 2.00
C GLU A 197 1.42 18.26 1.99
N LEU A 198 0.75 18.28 3.14
CA LEU A 198 -0.70 18.22 3.22
C LEU A 198 -1.35 19.47 2.60
N ASP A 199 -0.77 20.63 2.72
CA ASP A 199 -1.25 21.86 2.08
C ASP A 199 -1.12 21.76 0.56
N LYS A 200 0.01 21.27 0.03
CA LYS A 200 0.18 20.99 -1.41
C LYS A 200 -0.85 19.98 -1.93
N ILE A 201 -1.12 18.90 -1.18
CA ILE A 201 -2.14 17.89 -1.56
C ILE A 201 -3.54 18.50 -1.51
N ASN A 202 -3.86 19.28 -0.47
CA ASN A 202 -5.16 19.94 -0.34
C ASN A 202 -5.44 20.95 -1.47
N ALA A 203 -4.39 21.56 -2.03
CA ALA A 203 -4.51 22.47 -3.15
C ALA A 203 -4.96 21.78 -4.45
N VAL A 204 -4.62 20.51 -4.65
CA VAL A 204 -4.91 19.76 -5.89
C VAL A 204 -6.09 18.79 -5.76
N VAL A 205 -6.42 18.32 -4.56
CA VAL A 205 -7.57 17.41 -4.34
C VAL A 205 -8.89 18.20 -4.36
N PRO A 206 -9.89 17.81 -5.16
CA PRO A 206 -11.17 18.52 -5.27
C PRO A 206 -11.91 18.62 -3.92
N ARG A 207 -12.68 19.71 -3.72
CA ARG A 207 -13.47 19.88 -2.49
C ARG A 207 -14.43 18.70 -2.28
N GLY A 208 -14.56 18.23 -1.03
CA GLY A 208 -15.42 17.10 -0.67
C GLY A 208 -14.82 15.72 -0.88
N LYS A 209 -13.65 15.60 -1.52
CA LYS A 209 -12.94 14.32 -1.64
C LYS A 209 -11.95 14.12 -0.50
N CYS A 210 -11.87 12.89 0.01
CA CYS A 210 -10.86 12.46 0.97
C CYS A 210 -9.64 11.89 0.24
N PHE A 211 -8.50 11.87 0.93
CA PHE A 211 -7.27 11.24 0.46
C PHE A 211 -6.53 10.57 1.62
N PHE A 212 -5.53 9.76 1.30
CA PHE A 212 -4.60 9.20 2.27
C PHE A 212 -3.15 9.59 1.93
N ILE A 213 -2.27 9.44 2.90
CA ILE A 213 -0.83 9.56 2.69
C ILE A 213 -0.14 8.27 3.09
N ASP A 214 1.01 7.99 2.46
CA ASP A 214 1.86 6.84 2.77
C ASP A 214 3.28 7.34 3.05
N ALA A 215 3.75 7.13 4.27
CA ALA A 215 5.06 7.55 4.75
C ALA A 215 5.90 6.33 5.14
N GLU A 216 7.16 6.31 4.71
CA GLU A 216 8.06 5.17 4.86
C GLU A 216 9.43 5.54 5.46
N GLY A 217 10.38 5.88 4.59
CA GLY A 217 11.80 5.92 4.90
C GLY A 217 12.18 6.94 5.98
N LYS A 218 11.54 8.10 5.98
CA LYS A 218 11.82 9.19 6.93
C LYS A 218 11.10 9.06 8.28
N LEU A 219 10.44 7.94 8.52
CA LEU A 219 9.87 7.57 9.83
C LEU A 219 10.83 6.75 10.69
N LYS A 220 11.94 6.27 10.10
CA LYS A 220 13.00 5.57 10.82
C LYS A 220 13.88 6.61 11.50
N GLY A 221 14.15 6.44 12.81
CA GLY A 221 15.18 7.20 13.50
C GLY A 221 16.54 7.00 12.79
N GLU A 222 17.43 7.97 12.93
CA GLU A 222 18.84 7.74 12.63
C GLU A 222 19.36 6.74 13.67
N ASP A 223 19.76 5.54 13.20
CA ASP A 223 20.47 4.53 13.99
C ASP A 223 21.93 4.97 14.18
#